data_82805f8695fe294cfa7d6a69006c0a1a
#
_entry.id   82805f8695fe294cfa7d6a69006c0a1a
#
_cell.length_a   1.000
_cell.length_b   1.000
_cell.length_c   1.000
_cell.angle_alpha   90.00
_cell.angle_beta   90.00
_cell.angle_gamma   90.00
#
_symmetry.space_group_name_H-M   'P 1'
#
loop_
_entity.id
_entity.type
_entity.pdbx_description
1 polymer ?
#
loop_
_entity_poly.entity_id
_entity_poly.type
_entity_poly.pdbx_seq_one_letter_code
_entity_poly.pdbx_strand_id
1 'polypeptide(L)'
;MIKERKHNFIYKITNLKTNEYYIGMHSTDNLDDGYMGSGEHIKKSIKKYGIDNFSKDILYELNDRNSLTNKEAELITEELLKDPLCLNIGLGGGGGLKNEEHLKKMNKGSSKFQKEKWENEEYRDKISQVLRNNMRENHKNGKIRYDTTLGYKWITNGTQIKLLKKNETLPDGWMFGKKIK
;
A
#
# COMPACT_ATOMS: atom_id res chain seq x y z
N MET A 1 -5.85 11.07 18.26
CA MET A 1 -6.41 12.26 17.59
C MET A 1 -5.63 12.49 16.31
N ILE A 2 -6.30 12.55 15.17
CA ILE A 2 -5.67 12.92 13.90
C ILE A 2 -5.41 14.42 13.96
N LYS A 3 -4.15 14.85 13.81
CA LYS A 3 -3.79 16.26 13.78
C LYS A 3 -4.44 16.93 12.58
N GLU A 4 -5.31 17.91 12.81
CA GLU A 4 -5.87 18.72 11.75
C GLU A 4 -4.78 19.56 11.09
N ARG A 5 -4.79 19.62 9.75
CA ARG A 5 -3.88 20.42 8.95
C ARG A 5 -4.49 21.78 8.69
N LYS A 6 -3.67 22.81 8.52
CA LYS A 6 -4.12 24.18 8.29
C LYS A 6 -4.85 24.37 6.97
N HIS A 7 -4.37 23.69 5.92
CA HIS A 7 -4.88 23.79 4.56
C HIS A 7 -5.39 22.44 4.08
N ASN A 8 -6.62 22.42 3.60
CA ASN A 8 -7.27 21.26 3.01
C ASN A 8 -7.84 21.68 1.66
N PHE A 9 -7.29 21.17 0.56
CA PHE A 9 -7.69 21.64 -0.75
C PHE A 9 -7.74 20.55 -1.81
N ILE A 10 -8.63 20.75 -2.80
CA ILE A 10 -8.63 20.01 -4.06
C ILE A 10 -7.79 20.80 -5.06
N TYR A 11 -6.94 20.11 -5.76
CA TYR A 11 -6.07 20.69 -6.78
C TYR A 11 -6.20 19.96 -8.10
N LYS A 12 -5.89 20.65 -9.18
CA LYS A 12 -5.71 20.12 -10.53
C LYS A 12 -4.27 20.34 -10.95
N ILE A 13 -3.59 19.29 -11.40
CA ILE A 13 -2.29 19.40 -12.05
C ILE A 13 -2.49 19.18 -13.54
N THR A 14 -1.99 20.09 -14.37
CA THR A 14 -2.11 20.03 -15.82
C THR A 14 -0.74 19.98 -16.46
N ASN A 15 -0.54 19.02 -17.35
CA ASN A 15 0.64 18.95 -18.21
C ASN A 15 0.48 19.95 -19.36
N LEU A 16 1.29 20.98 -19.37
CA LEU A 16 1.22 22.08 -20.34
C LEU A 16 1.59 21.67 -21.78
N LYS A 17 2.24 20.48 -21.94
CA LYS A 17 2.60 19.95 -23.27
C LYS A 17 1.53 19.06 -23.88
N THR A 18 0.78 18.32 -23.04
CA THR A 18 -0.17 17.31 -23.53
C THR A 18 -1.61 17.63 -23.19
N ASN A 19 -1.84 18.64 -22.33
CA ASN A 19 -3.12 18.97 -21.71
C ASN A 19 -3.70 17.85 -20.83
N GLU A 20 -2.95 16.77 -20.59
CA GLU A 20 -3.33 15.76 -19.61
C GLU A 20 -3.41 16.37 -18.22
N TYR A 21 -4.37 15.91 -17.43
CA TYR A 21 -4.57 16.48 -16.10
C TYR A 21 -4.85 15.41 -15.04
N TYR A 22 -4.56 15.78 -13.80
CA TYR A 22 -4.81 14.98 -12.60
C TYR A 22 -5.52 15.84 -11.56
N ILE A 23 -6.57 15.32 -10.95
CA ILE A 23 -7.27 15.94 -9.82
C ILE A 23 -6.99 15.12 -8.57
N GLY A 24 -6.72 15.80 -7.46
CA GLY A 24 -6.49 15.14 -6.18
C GLY A 24 -6.72 16.05 -5.00
N MET A 25 -6.68 15.49 -3.81
CA MET A 25 -6.81 16.23 -2.56
C MET A 25 -5.48 16.24 -1.80
N HIS A 26 -5.24 17.31 -1.05
CA HIS A 26 -4.08 17.44 -0.19
C HIS A 26 -4.44 18.18 1.10
N SER A 27 -3.80 17.77 2.19
CA SER A 27 -3.90 18.44 3.50
C SER A 27 -2.49 18.72 3.99
N THR A 28 -2.16 19.99 4.21
CA THR A 28 -0.80 20.41 4.60
C THR A 28 -0.84 21.57 5.58
N ASP A 29 0.27 21.78 6.28
CA ASP A 29 0.51 22.98 7.08
C ASP A 29 1.32 24.04 6.29
N ASN A 30 1.83 23.68 5.07
CA ASN A 30 2.59 24.55 4.18
C ASN A 30 2.14 24.36 2.72
N LEU A 31 1.60 25.41 2.10
CA LEU A 31 1.13 25.39 0.71
C LEU A 31 2.27 25.16 -0.31
N ASP A 32 3.50 25.56 0.07
CA ASP A 32 4.69 25.43 -0.77
C ASP A 32 5.51 24.18 -0.43
N ASP A 33 4.84 23.08 -0.08
CA ASP A 33 5.48 21.80 0.25
C ASP A 33 6.00 21.00 -0.96
N GLY A 34 5.82 21.54 -2.16
CA GLY A 34 6.27 20.90 -3.41
C GLY A 34 5.46 19.65 -3.81
N TYR A 35 4.34 19.39 -3.14
CA TYR A 35 3.54 18.20 -3.42
C TYR A 35 2.84 18.28 -4.78
N MET A 36 3.14 17.30 -5.65
CA MET A 36 2.62 17.18 -7.02
C MET A 36 1.83 15.89 -7.26
N GLY A 37 1.10 15.45 -6.23
CA GLY A 37 0.20 14.30 -6.34
C GLY A 37 0.85 12.95 -6.00
N SER A 38 0.01 12.00 -5.59
CA SER A 38 0.42 10.63 -5.24
C SER A 38 0.11 9.60 -6.31
N GLY A 39 -0.73 9.94 -7.30
CA GLY A 39 -1.17 9.04 -8.37
C GLY A 39 -0.01 8.48 -9.20
N GLU A 40 -0.14 7.26 -9.66
CA GLU A 40 0.92 6.59 -10.42
C GLU A 40 1.11 7.24 -11.81
N HIS A 41 0.01 7.56 -12.51
CA HIS A 41 0.07 8.14 -13.85
C HIS A 41 0.64 9.56 -13.83
N ILE A 42 0.24 10.41 -12.87
CA ILE A 42 0.81 11.76 -12.76
C ILE A 42 2.30 11.71 -12.44
N LYS A 43 2.76 10.81 -11.58
CA LYS A 43 4.19 10.63 -11.29
C LYS A 43 4.99 10.19 -12.52
N LYS A 44 4.44 9.27 -13.32
CA LYS A 44 5.06 8.84 -14.59
C LYS A 44 5.10 9.98 -15.60
N SER A 45 4.04 10.78 -15.71
CA SER A 45 3.96 11.94 -16.58
C SER A 45 4.99 13.00 -16.19
N ILE A 46 5.10 13.34 -14.89
CA ILE A 46 6.09 14.30 -14.38
C ILE A 46 7.51 13.80 -14.66
N LYS A 47 7.79 12.51 -14.45
CA LYS A 47 9.10 11.92 -14.75
C LYS A 47 9.46 12.01 -16.23
N LYS A 48 8.47 11.86 -17.12
CA LYS A 48 8.66 11.87 -18.58
C LYS A 48 8.86 13.29 -19.13
N TYR A 49 8.08 14.25 -18.67
CA TYR A 49 8.02 15.58 -19.26
C TYR A 49 8.77 16.66 -18.47
N GLY A 50 9.19 16.37 -17.23
CA GLY A 50 9.81 17.33 -16.32
C GLY A 50 8.78 18.18 -15.57
N ILE A 51 9.05 18.48 -14.30
CA ILE A 51 8.11 19.18 -13.40
C ILE A 51 7.76 20.59 -13.88
N ASP A 52 8.70 21.26 -14.54
CA ASP A 52 8.56 22.63 -15.07
C ASP A 52 7.47 22.76 -16.16
N ASN A 53 7.01 21.62 -16.71
CA ASN A 53 5.94 21.58 -17.71
C ASN A 53 4.58 21.27 -17.09
N PHE A 54 4.43 21.44 -15.79
CA PHE A 54 3.17 21.21 -15.08
C PHE A 54 2.74 22.46 -14.31
N SER A 55 1.46 22.83 -14.42
CA SER A 55 0.81 23.79 -13.54
C SER A 55 0.04 23.04 -12.46
N LYS A 56 -0.06 23.64 -11.27
CA LYS A 56 -0.91 23.18 -10.18
C LYS A 56 -1.83 24.30 -9.74
N ASP A 57 -3.12 24.09 -9.90
CA ASP A 57 -4.17 25.05 -9.56
C ASP A 57 -5.00 24.50 -8.39
N ILE A 58 -5.26 25.33 -7.39
CA ILE A 58 -6.17 25.01 -6.29
C ILE A 58 -7.60 25.28 -6.79
N LEU A 59 -8.43 24.23 -6.83
CA LEU A 59 -9.81 24.31 -7.28
C LEU A 59 -10.76 24.68 -6.13
N TYR A 60 -10.55 24.08 -4.96
CA TYR A 60 -11.39 24.28 -3.77
C TYR A 60 -10.54 24.22 -2.52
N GLU A 61 -10.77 25.12 -1.59
CA GLU A 61 -10.23 25.07 -0.23
C GLU A 61 -11.38 24.76 0.74
N LEU A 62 -11.17 23.83 1.66
CA LEU A 62 -12.18 23.27 2.55
C LEU A 62 -11.68 23.25 4.00
N ASN A 63 -12.61 23.30 4.95
CA ASN A 63 -12.28 23.49 6.35
C ASN A 63 -11.72 22.21 7.01
N ASP A 64 -12.11 21.04 6.52
CA ASP A 64 -11.78 19.76 7.15
C ASP A 64 -11.57 18.63 6.14
N ARG A 65 -10.95 17.54 6.60
CA ARG A 65 -10.62 16.39 5.78
C ARG A 65 -11.83 15.62 5.26
N ASN A 66 -12.96 15.60 5.97
CA ASN A 66 -14.16 14.88 5.54
C ASN A 66 -14.83 15.60 4.38
N SER A 67 -14.98 16.92 4.49
CA SER A 67 -15.47 17.77 3.41
C SER A 67 -14.60 17.66 2.17
N LEU A 68 -13.27 17.58 2.36
CA LEU A 68 -12.31 17.39 1.28
C LEU A 68 -12.52 16.04 0.57
N THR A 69 -12.68 14.97 1.33
CA THR A 69 -12.92 13.62 0.81
C THR A 69 -14.23 13.53 0.02
N ASN A 70 -15.29 14.14 0.54
CA ASN A 70 -16.58 14.20 -0.13
C ASN A 70 -16.50 15.00 -1.43
N LYS A 71 -15.79 16.13 -1.41
CA LYS A 71 -15.59 16.95 -2.61
C LYS A 71 -14.76 16.25 -3.68
N GLU A 72 -13.73 15.51 -3.29
CA GLU A 72 -12.98 14.67 -4.23
C GLU A 72 -13.86 13.60 -4.88
N ALA A 73 -14.74 12.94 -4.09
CA ALA A 73 -15.70 11.94 -4.60
C ALA A 73 -16.70 12.54 -5.59
N GLU A 74 -17.15 13.76 -5.33
CA GLU A 74 -18.06 14.49 -6.22
C GLU A 74 -17.41 14.83 -7.57
N LEU A 75 -16.12 15.18 -7.55
CA LEU A 75 -15.39 15.62 -8.74
C LEU A 75 -14.85 14.48 -9.58
N ILE A 76 -14.31 13.42 -8.94
CA ILE A 76 -13.69 12.30 -9.65
C ILE A 76 -14.71 11.17 -9.79
N THR A 77 -15.57 11.32 -10.79
CA THR A 77 -16.64 10.38 -11.13
C THR A 77 -16.19 9.36 -12.20
N GLU A 78 -17.01 8.33 -12.43
CA GLU A 78 -16.78 7.39 -13.54
C GLU A 78 -16.78 8.09 -14.91
N GLU A 79 -17.53 9.17 -15.04
CA GLU A 79 -17.59 9.95 -16.28
C GLU A 79 -16.28 10.71 -16.51
N LEU A 80 -15.72 11.34 -15.47
CA LEU A 80 -14.42 11.98 -15.55
C LEU A 80 -13.32 10.99 -15.94
N LEU A 81 -13.38 9.76 -15.42
CA LEU A 81 -12.37 8.73 -15.70
C LEU A 81 -12.40 8.21 -17.15
N LYS A 82 -13.46 8.50 -17.90
CA LYS A 82 -13.55 8.20 -19.34
C LYS A 82 -12.86 9.24 -20.23
N ASP A 83 -12.54 10.41 -19.66
CA ASP A 83 -11.78 11.42 -20.40
C ASP A 83 -10.36 10.93 -20.65
N PRO A 84 -9.92 10.81 -21.92
CA PRO A 84 -8.59 10.31 -22.28
C PRO A 84 -7.45 11.21 -21.78
N LEU A 85 -7.73 12.46 -21.42
CA LEU A 85 -6.74 13.39 -20.86
C LEU A 85 -6.65 13.27 -19.32
N CYS A 86 -7.56 12.54 -18.69
CA CYS A 86 -7.57 12.36 -17.24
C CYS A 86 -6.56 11.30 -16.81
N LEU A 87 -5.63 11.68 -15.92
CA LEU A 87 -4.61 10.78 -15.37
C LEU A 87 -5.05 10.08 -14.07
N ASN A 88 -6.27 10.33 -13.59
CA ASN A 88 -6.83 9.59 -12.47
C ASN A 88 -7.17 8.15 -12.89
N ILE A 89 -6.89 7.18 -12.00
CA ILE A 89 -7.14 5.75 -12.27
C ILE A 89 -8.39 5.26 -11.54
N GLY A 90 -8.71 5.86 -10.41
CA GLY A 90 -9.82 5.44 -9.54
C GLY A 90 -10.71 6.60 -9.16
N LEU A 91 -11.90 6.26 -8.67
CA LEU A 91 -12.88 7.22 -8.16
C LEU A 91 -12.32 8.03 -6.99
N GLY A 92 -12.80 9.24 -6.81
CA GLY A 92 -12.50 10.11 -5.68
C GLY A 92 -13.10 9.60 -4.37
N GLY A 93 -12.75 10.27 -3.27
CA GLY A 93 -13.33 9.97 -1.96
C GLY A 93 -12.43 9.15 -1.03
N GLY A 94 -11.22 9.65 -0.77
CA GLY A 94 -10.40 9.14 0.33
C GLY A 94 -9.42 8.03 0.00
N GLY A 95 -8.67 8.18 -1.07
CA GLY A 95 -7.51 7.32 -1.34
C GLY A 95 -7.87 5.84 -1.58
N GLY A 96 -8.99 5.61 -2.26
CA GLY A 96 -9.43 4.28 -2.62
C GLY A 96 -10.27 3.55 -1.58
N LEU A 97 -10.91 4.26 -0.65
CA LEU A 97 -12.05 3.72 0.07
C LEU A 97 -13.19 3.49 -0.94
N LYS A 98 -13.12 2.32 -1.49
CA LYS A 98 -14.09 1.74 -2.40
C LYS A 98 -15.33 1.44 -1.58
N ASN A 99 -16.52 1.65 -2.15
CA ASN A 99 -17.74 1.20 -1.48
C ASN A 99 -17.59 -0.30 -1.14
N GLU A 100 -18.32 -0.79 -0.14
CA GLU A 100 -18.21 -2.19 0.31
C GLU A 100 -18.39 -3.21 -0.82
N GLU A 101 -19.19 -2.87 -1.84
CA GLU A 101 -19.44 -3.73 -2.99
C GLU A 101 -18.20 -3.84 -3.89
N HIS A 102 -17.48 -2.74 -4.11
CA HIS A 102 -16.23 -2.75 -4.87
C HIS A 102 -15.11 -3.47 -4.11
N LEU A 103 -15.02 -3.28 -2.78
CA LEU A 103 -14.10 -4.05 -1.92
C LEU A 103 -14.41 -5.55 -1.97
N LYS A 104 -15.69 -5.93 -1.91
CA LYS A 104 -16.12 -7.34 -2.04
C LYS A 104 -15.77 -7.92 -3.41
N LYS A 105 -15.97 -7.17 -4.50
CA LYS A 105 -15.58 -7.59 -5.87
C LYS A 105 -14.07 -7.75 -6.02
N MET A 106 -13.28 -6.80 -5.54
CA MET A 106 -11.81 -6.87 -5.61
C MET A 106 -11.25 -8.01 -4.76
N ASN A 107 -11.73 -8.15 -3.53
CA ASN A 107 -11.29 -9.22 -2.65
C ASN A 107 -11.66 -10.60 -3.21
N LYS A 108 -12.85 -10.74 -3.81
CA LYS A 108 -13.28 -11.98 -4.46
C LYS A 108 -12.46 -12.30 -5.70
N GLY A 109 -12.21 -11.32 -6.56
CA GLY A 109 -11.39 -11.49 -7.77
C GLY A 109 -9.92 -11.76 -7.45
N SER A 110 -9.34 -11.00 -6.53
CA SER A 110 -7.95 -11.16 -6.08
C SER A 110 -7.74 -12.49 -5.36
N SER A 111 -8.67 -12.89 -4.49
CA SER A 111 -8.58 -14.15 -3.75
C SER A 111 -8.71 -15.37 -4.65
N LYS A 112 -9.65 -15.35 -5.62
CA LYS A 112 -9.81 -16.41 -6.61
C LYS A 112 -8.57 -16.57 -7.51
N PHE A 113 -8.08 -15.46 -8.06
CA PHE A 113 -6.91 -15.42 -8.93
C PHE A 113 -5.61 -15.83 -8.19
N GLN A 114 -5.46 -15.42 -6.93
CA GLN A 114 -4.35 -15.86 -6.09
C GLN A 114 -4.44 -17.36 -5.80
N LYS A 115 -5.63 -17.88 -5.48
CA LYS A 115 -5.83 -19.30 -5.23
C LYS A 115 -5.52 -20.16 -6.46
N GLU A 116 -6.01 -19.79 -7.63
CA GLU A 116 -5.73 -20.47 -8.90
C GLU A 116 -4.22 -20.46 -9.23
N LYS A 117 -3.52 -19.35 -8.98
CA LYS A 117 -2.05 -19.30 -9.13
C LYS A 117 -1.32 -20.22 -8.15
N TRP A 118 -1.78 -20.29 -6.90
CA TRP A 118 -1.17 -21.16 -5.89
C TRP A 118 -1.48 -22.66 -6.10
N GLU A 119 -2.49 -23.00 -6.88
CA GLU A 119 -2.75 -24.37 -7.32
C GLU A 119 -1.76 -24.85 -8.39
N ASN A 120 -1.11 -23.93 -9.12
CA ASN A 120 -0.07 -24.24 -10.08
C ASN A 120 1.27 -24.52 -9.38
N GLU A 121 1.78 -25.75 -9.53
CA GLU A 121 3.02 -26.22 -8.87
C GLU A 121 4.26 -25.47 -9.35
N GLU A 122 4.38 -25.24 -10.65
CA GLU A 122 5.50 -24.48 -11.24
C GLU A 122 5.55 -23.03 -10.71
N TYR A 123 4.40 -22.39 -10.58
CA TYR A 123 4.32 -21.05 -10.00
C TYR A 123 4.74 -21.03 -8.53
N ARG A 124 4.29 -22.00 -7.72
CA ARG A 124 4.70 -22.13 -6.31
C ARG A 124 6.20 -22.31 -6.16
N ASP A 125 6.80 -23.18 -6.97
CA ASP A 125 8.22 -23.45 -6.93
C ASP A 125 9.04 -22.22 -7.32
N LYS A 126 8.63 -21.53 -8.40
CA LYS A 126 9.27 -20.29 -8.84
C LYS A 126 9.23 -19.21 -7.75
N ILE A 127 8.07 -18.98 -7.13
CA ILE A 127 7.92 -18.01 -6.04
C ILE A 127 8.73 -18.44 -4.82
N SER A 128 8.73 -19.71 -4.47
CA SER A 128 9.52 -20.24 -3.35
C SER A 128 11.02 -20.07 -3.56
N GLN A 129 11.52 -20.21 -4.79
CA GLN A 129 12.91 -19.94 -5.13
C GLN A 129 13.24 -18.45 -5.02
N VAL A 130 12.40 -17.56 -5.54
CA VAL A 130 12.57 -16.10 -5.44
C VAL A 130 12.60 -15.67 -3.98
N LEU A 131 11.67 -16.14 -3.17
CA LEU A 131 11.65 -15.82 -1.74
C LEU A 131 12.91 -16.32 -1.00
N ARG A 132 13.37 -17.54 -1.29
CA ARG A 132 14.61 -18.08 -0.72
C ARG A 132 15.84 -17.26 -1.12
N ASN A 133 15.91 -16.83 -2.37
CA ASN A 133 17.02 -16.01 -2.86
C ASN A 133 17.01 -14.62 -2.21
N ASN A 134 15.84 -13.97 -2.17
CA ASN A 134 15.68 -12.67 -1.50
C ASN A 134 16.01 -12.75 0.00
N MET A 135 15.64 -13.84 0.68
CA MET A 135 16.04 -14.06 2.08
C MET A 135 17.55 -14.19 2.22
N ARG A 136 18.21 -14.96 1.33
CA ARG A 136 19.68 -15.11 1.34
C ARG A 136 20.39 -13.78 1.08
N GLU A 137 19.92 -12.99 0.12
CA GLU A 137 20.48 -11.67 -0.16
C GLU A 137 20.28 -10.69 0.99
N ASN A 138 19.09 -10.68 1.56
CA ASN A 138 18.80 -9.83 2.73
C ASN A 138 19.65 -10.22 3.94
N HIS A 139 19.95 -11.51 4.12
CA HIS A 139 20.91 -11.98 5.12
C HIS A 139 22.33 -11.49 4.83
N LYS A 140 22.81 -11.62 3.59
CA LYS A 140 24.15 -11.14 3.19
C LYS A 140 24.29 -9.63 3.37
N ASN A 141 23.21 -8.87 3.13
CA ASN A 141 23.21 -7.40 3.19
C ASN A 141 22.87 -6.85 4.59
N GLY A 142 22.76 -7.70 5.63
CA GLY A 142 22.44 -7.28 7.00
C GLY A 142 21.06 -6.63 7.17
N LYS A 143 20.18 -6.74 6.17
CA LYS A 143 18.83 -6.13 6.18
C LYS A 143 17.81 -6.89 7.01
N ILE A 144 18.07 -8.15 7.33
CA ILE A 144 17.22 -8.93 8.23
C ILE A 144 17.81 -8.82 9.62
N ARG A 145 17.09 -8.18 10.54
CA ARG A 145 17.31 -8.39 11.97
C ARG A 145 17.02 -9.87 12.22
N TYR A 146 18.01 -10.57 12.77
CA TYR A 146 17.85 -11.95 13.20
C TYR A 146 16.57 -12.06 14.03
N ASP A 147 15.70 -12.97 13.64
CA ASP A 147 14.59 -13.37 14.51
C ASP A 147 15.20 -13.68 15.89
N THR A 148 14.64 -13.11 16.94
CA THR A 148 15.05 -13.37 18.33
C THR A 148 15.00 -14.86 18.69
N THR A 149 14.41 -15.67 17.82
CA THR A 149 14.39 -17.14 17.92
C THR A 149 15.61 -17.82 17.29
N LEU A 150 16.55 -17.10 16.66
CA LEU A 150 17.77 -17.68 16.11
C LEU A 150 18.61 -18.27 17.26
N GLY A 151 18.79 -19.58 17.28
CA GLY A 151 19.43 -20.28 18.41
C GLY A 151 18.45 -20.85 19.43
N TYR A 152 17.14 -20.63 19.25
CA TYR A 152 16.09 -21.18 20.09
C TYR A 152 15.15 -22.09 19.31
N LYS A 153 14.47 -22.98 20.01
CA LYS A 153 13.37 -23.80 19.49
C LYS A 153 12.14 -23.58 20.35
N TRP A 154 10.98 -23.52 19.73
CA TRP A 154 9.72 -23.50 20.45
C TRP A 154 9.43 -24.87 21.04
N ILE A 155 9.06 -24.90 22.32
CA ILE A 155 8.64 -26.10 23.02
C ILE A 155 7.31 -25.85 23.72
N THR A 156 6.55 -26.93 23.91
CA THR A 156 5.25 -26.91 24.62
C THR A 156 5.10 -28.15 25.48
N ASN A 157 4.39 -28.01 26.59
CA ASN A 157 3.91 -29.15 27.42
C ASN A 157 2.41 -29.40 27.24
N GLY A 158 1.79 -28.82 26.19
CA GLY A 158 0.36 -28.92 25.92
C GLY A 158 -0.47 -27.79 26.53
N THR A 159 0.01 -27.12 27.58
CA THR A 159 -0.66 -25.99 28.27
C THR A 159 0.14 -24.70 28.18
N GLN A 160 1.45 -24.78 28.02
CA GLN A 160 2.35 -23.62 27.93
C GLN A 160 3.26 -23.76 26.71
N ILE A 161 3.71 -22.62 26.23
CA ILE A 161 4.69 -22.51 25.15
C ILE A 161 5.85 -21.63 25.63
N LYS A 162 7.08 -22.07 25.42
CA LYS A 162 8.28 -21.25 25.67
C LYS A 162 9.39 -21.51 24.65
N LEU A 163 10.42 -20.67 24.69
CA LEU A 163 11.63 -20.81 23.87
C LEU A 163 12.68 -21.58 24.67
N LEU A 164 13.28 -22.60 24.04
CA LEU A 164 14.43 -23.36 24.55
C LEU A 164 15.64 -23.07 23.66
N LYS A 165 16.81 -22.84 24.22
CA LYS A 165 18.05 -22.72 23.42
C LYS A 165 18.35 -24.02 22.72
N LYS A 166 18.90 -23.95 21.50
CA LYS A 166 19.19 -25.15 20.68
C LYS A 166 20.16 -26.13 21.32
N ASN A 167 21.02 -25.64 22.21
CA ASN A 167 22.02 -26.41 22.95
C ASN A 167 21.54 -26.86 24.34
N GLU A 168 20.33 -26.57 24.73
CA GLU A 168 19.72 -27.01 25.98
C GLU A 168 18.92 -28.29 25.74
N THR A 169 18.93 -29.18 26.73
CA THR A 169 18.12 -30.40 26.70
C THR A 169 16.64 -30.11 26.89
N LEU A 170 15.83 -30.88 26.18
CA LEU A 170 14.36 -30.74 26.28
C LEU A 170 13.93 -31.17 27.70
N PRO A 171 13.21 -30.34 28.46
CA PRO A 171 12.72 -30.73 29.78
C PRO A 171 11.70 -31.87 29.69
N ASP A 172 11.62 -32.70 30.72
CA ASP A 172 10.63 -33.77 30.79
C ASP A 172 9.23 -33.28 30.67
N GLY A 173 8.40 -33.96 29.86
CA GLY A 173 7.03 -33.57 29.58
C GLY A 173 6.84 -32.43 28.57
N TRP A 174 7.95 -31.94 27.95
CA TRP A 174 7.89 -30.93 26.89
C TRP A 174 8.19 -31.57 25.54
N MET A 175 7.62 -30.99 24.47
CA MET A 175 7.83 -31.39 23.08
C MET A 175 8.16 -30.20 22.23
N PHE A 176 8.85 -30.40 21.10
CA PHE A 176 9.09 -29.33 20.14
C PHE A 176 7.80 -28.95 19.41
N GLY A 177 7.54 -27.64 19.32
CA GLY A 177 6.40 -27.09 18.60
C GLY A 177 5.70 -25.94 19.34
N LYS A 178 4.65 -25.41 18.69
CA LYS A 178 3.82 -24.30 19.21
C LYS A 178 2.35 -24.71 19.45
N LYS A 179 2.00 -25.99 19.31
CA LYS A 179 0.60 -26.41 19.47
C LYS A 179 0.28 -26.64 20.94
N ILE A 180 -0.73 -25.91 21.42
CA ILE A 180 -1.44 -26.20 22.67
C ILE A 180 -2.64 -27.07 22.27
N LYS A 181 -2.86 -28.18 22.97
CA LYS A 181 -4.04 -29.03 22.76
C LYS A 181 -5.27 -28.38 23.35
#